data_166ea62c7e02ddd22a49f40729d0b452
#
_entry.id   166ea62c7e02ddd22a49f40729d0b452
#
_cell.length_a   1.000
_cell.length_b   1.000
_cell.length_c   1.000
_cell.angle_alpha   90.00
_cell.angle_beta   90.00
_cell.angle_gamma   90.00
#
_symmetry.space_group_name_H-M   'P 1'
#
loop_
_entity.id
_entity.type
_entity.pdbx_description
1 polymer ?
#
loop_
_entity_poly.entity_id
_entity_poly.type
_entity_poly.pdbx_seq_one_letter_code
_entity_poly.pdbx_strand_id
1 'polypeptide(L)'
;MNFYESDRAVSEYLLFHYGRPEEILPYEVGPVTALNYPVRCVSECLDAARLPKTPRALDLGCAVGRSSFELARHCPEVIGIDYSHRFIEAANRLKEAGELDYAFTEEGDLVSRTTATVPPEIDRSRVAFEQGDAMDLRDHLGQFDVLLMANLVDRLRDPARCLQRLSGLVNPGGQLIITTPGTWLEEYTPKANWLGGFVRDGQPVRTLDGLRAHLDQDFELTGTKDLPFLIREHARKFQWSVAQASLWRRR
;
A
#
# COMPACT_ATOMS: atom_id res chain seq x y z
N MET A 1 -14.10 9.51 -14.93
CA MET A 1 -14.41 8.36 -14.06
C MET A 1 -13.10 8.01 -13.35
N ASN A 2 -13.09 7.86 -12.02
CA ASN A 2 -11.88 7.51 -11.30
C ASN A 2 -11.49 6.06 -11.67
N PHE A 3 -10.26 5.83 -12.14
CA PHE A 3 -9.76 4.51 -12.53
C PHE A 3 -9.98 3.48 -11.41
N TYR A 4 -9.70 3.84 -10.16
CA TYR A 4 -9.80 2.96 -9.00
C TYR A 4 -11.22 2.51 -8.64
N GLU A 5 -12.26 3.13 -9.23
CA GLU A 5 -13.67 2.72 -9.10
C GLU A 5 -14.14 1.82 -10.25
N SER A 6 -13.24 1.35 -11.12
CA SER A 6 -13.58 0.50 -12.26
C SER A 6 -13.41 -1.00 -11.92
N ASP A 7 -14.22 -1.85 -12.56
CA ASP A 7 -14.07 -3.33 -12.46
C ASP A 7 -12.68 -3.79 -12.94
N ARG A 8 -12.13 -3.10 -13.93
CA ARG A 8 -10.78 -3.35 -14.43
C ARG A 8 -9.73 -3.13 -13.34
N ALA A 9 -9.80 -2.03 -12.62
CA ALA A 9 -8.87 -1.76 -11.52
C ALA A 9 -8.98 -2.80 -10.41
N VAL A 10 -10.21 -3.20 -10.02
CA VAL A 10 -10.42 -4.27 -9.03
C VAL A 10 -9.74 -5.56 -9.49
N SER A 11 -9.94 -5.97 -10.74
CA SER A 11 -9.35 -7.19 -11.29
C SER A 11 -7.82 -7.13 -11.35
N GLU A 12 -7.24 -6.01 -11.81
CA GLU A 12 -5.80 -5.79 -11.86
C GLU A 12 -5.18 -5.82 -10.45
N TYR A 13 -5.87 -5.21 -9.46
CA TYR A 13 -5.38 -5.20 -8.07
C TYR A 13 -5.58 -6.54 -7.36
N LEU A 14 -6.65 -7.29 -7.65
CA LEU A 14 -6.79 -8.66 -7.16
C LEU A 14 -5.67 -9.56 -7.69
N LEU A 15 -5.33 -9.46 -8.98
CA LEU A 15 -4.20 -10.18 -9.55
C LEU A 15 -2.87 -9.75 -8.92
N PHE A 16 -2.63 -8.45 -8.79
CA PHE A 16 -1.40 -7.90 -8.20
C PHE A 16 -1.22 -8.32 -6.73
N HIS A 17 -2.31 -8.40 -5.96
CA HIS A 17 -2.31 -8.66 -4.53
C HIS A 17 -2.35 -10.15 -4.18
N TYR A 18 -3.05 -10.96 -4.97
CA TYR A 18 -3.35 -12.37 -4.65
C TYR A 18 -2.97 -13.36 -5.74
N GLY A 19 -2.64 -12.89 -6.94
CA GLY A 19 -2.27 -13.76 -8.05
C GLY A 19 -1.06 -14.63 -7.73
N ARG A 20 -1.11 -15.87 -8.22
CA ARG A 20 0.04 -16.77 -8.14
C ARG A 20 1.16 -16.26 -9.04
N PRO A 21 2.43 -16.60 -8.75
CA PRO A 21 3.57 -16.18 -9.55
C PRO A 21 3.39 -16.40 -11.07
N GLU A 22 2.89 -17.56 -11.47
CA GLU A 22 2.64 -17.93 -12.87
C GLU A 22 1.46 -17.18 -13.50
N GLU A 23 0.52 -16.67 -12.70
CA GLU A 23 -0.58 -15.82 -13.17
C GLU A 23 -0.11 -14.38 -13.38
N ILE A 24 0.77 -13.87 -12.53
CA ILE A 24 1.32 -12.52 -12.65
C ILE A 24 2.39 -12.47 -13.73
N LEU A 25 3.34 -13.42 -13.71
CA LEU A 25 4.48 -13.49 -14.65
C LEU A 25 4.54 -14.87 -15.30
N PRO A 26 3.80 -15.10 -16.42
CA PRO A 26 3.70 -16.42 -17.07
C PRO A 26 4.93 -16.77 -17.95
N TYR A 27 6.05 -16.10 -17.75
CA TYR A 27 7.27 -16.27 -18.53
C TYR A 27 8.44 -16.72 -17.65
N GLU A 28 9.35 -17.51 -18.23
CA GLU A 28 10.60 -17.91 -17.56
C GLU A 28 11.57 -16.73 -17.35
N VAL A 29 11.33 -15.63 -18.08
CA VAL A 29 12.14 -14.40 -18.01
C VAL A 29 11.34 -13.27 -17.37
N GLY A 30 12.01 -12.41 -16.60
CA GLY A 30 11.37 -11.24 -16.01
C GLY A 30 11.76 -11.01 -14.54
N PRO A 31 11.22 -9.98 -13.92
CA PRO A 31 11.59 -9.56 -12.57
C PRO A 31 10.86 -10.38 -11.49
N VAL A 32 11.21 -11.66 -11.33
CA VAL A 32 10.59 -12.57 -10.32
C VAL A 32 10.67 -12.00 -8.91
N THR A 33 11.72 -11.24 -8.57
CA THR A 33 11.89 -10.58 -7.28
C THR A 33 10.88 -9.45 -7.02
N ALA A 34 10.12 -9.03 -8.06
CA ALA A 34 9.09 -8.02 -7.96
C ALA A 34 7.70 -8.58 -7.59
N LEU A 35 7.57 -9.89 -7.49
CA LEU A 35 6.32 -10.55 -7.12
C LEU A 35 6.02 -10.40 -5.62
N ASN A 36 4.77 -10.65 -5.24
CA ASN A 36 4.28 -10.60 -3.84
C ASN A 36 4.54 -9.26 -3.14
N TYR A 37 4.50 -8.15 -3.87
CA TYR A 37 4.82 -6.83 -3.34
C TYR A 37 4.02 -6.45 -2.07
N PRO A 38 2.67 -6.62 -2.01
CA PRO A 38 1.90 -6.26 -0.81
C PRO A 38 2.33 -7.05 0.44
N VAL A 39 2.72 -8.32 0.28
CA VAL A 39 3.28 -9.15 1.35
C VAL A 39 4.64 -8.62 1.78
N ARG A 40 5.49 -8.27 0.82
CA ARG A 40 6.86 -7.78 1.06
C ARG A 40 6.89 -6.40 1.71
N CYS A 41 5.89 -5.55 1.48
CA CYS A 41 5.73 -4.29 2.21
C CYS A 41 5.67 -4.52 3.73
N VAL A 42 5.13 -5.67 4.16
CA VAL A 42 5.08 -6.04 5.58
C VAL A 42 6.31 -6.88 5.95
N SER A 43 6.51 -8.03 5.30
CA SER A 43 7.52 -9.01 5.71
C SER A 43 8.97 -8.52 5.64
N GLU A 44 9.25 -7.52 4.78
CA GLU A 44 10.58 -6.96 4.61
C GLU A 44 10.79 -5.57 5.26
N CYS A 45 9.70 -4.91 5.67
CA CYS A 45 9.76 -3.55 6.20
C CYS A 45 9.36 -3.44 7.68
N LEU A 46 8.54 -4.36 8.19
CA LEU A 46 8.12 -4.38 9.58
C LEU A 46 9.20 -5.01 10.47
N ASP A 47 9.62 -4.30 11.51
CA ASP A 47 10.44 -4.86 12.59
C ASP A 47 9.52 -5.50 13.65
N ALA A 48 9.17 -6.78 13.44
CA ALA A 48 8.26 -7.50 14.31
C ALA A 48 8.82 -7.69 15.75
N ALA A 49 10.16 -7.68 15.92
CA ALA A 49 10.78 -7.81 17.23
C ALA A 49 10.56 -6.60 18.14
N ARG A 50 10.16 -5.47 17.58
CA ARG A 50 9.90 -4.22 18.32
C ARG A 50 8.42 -3.98 18.59
N LEU A 51 7.54 -4.86 18.16
CA LEU A 51 6.12 -4.69 18.43
C LEU A 51 5.82 -4.87 19.93
N PRO A 52 4.89 -4.08 20.50
CA PRO A 52 4.39 -4.34 21.84
C PRO A 52 3.59 -5.65 21.90
N LYS A 53 3.19 -6.07 23.08
CA LYS A 53 2.50 -7.34 23.29
C LYS A 53 1.16 -7.47 22.53
N THR A 54 0.45 -6.35 22.36
CA THR A 54 -0.84 -6.27 21.66
C THR A 54 -0.85 -5.11 20.69
N PRO A 55 -0.11 -5.23 19.56
CA PRO A 55 0.04 -4.13 18.60
C PRO A 55 -1.23 -3.90 17.80
N ARG A 56 -1.47 -2.63 17.45
CA ARG A 56 -2.49 -2.21 16.49
C ARG A 56 -1.85 -1.70 15.21
N ALA A 57 -2.43 -2.01 14.05
CA ALA A 57 -1.93 -1.55 12.77
C ALA A 57 -2.98 -0.78 11.96
N LEU A 58 -2.52 0.23 11.23
CA LEU A 58 -3.27 0.95 10.21
C LEU A 58 -2.60 0.75 8.85
N ASP A 59 -3.35 0.26 7.88
CA ASP A 59 -2.97 0.16 6.47
C ASP A 59 -3.72 1.23 5.68
N LEU A 60 -3.05 2.34 5.38
CA LEU A 60 -3.64 3.50 4.74
C LEU A 60 -3.38 3.47 3.24
N GLY A 61 -4.45 3.37 2.44
CA GLY A 61 -4.41 3.01 1.02
C GLY A 61 -4.31 1.50 0.83
N CYS A 62 -5.13 0.73 1.57
CA CYS A 62 -5.03 -0.72 1.65
C CYS A 62 -5.44 -1.46 0.37
N ALA A 63 -6.03 -0.77 -0.61
CA ALA A 63 -6.59 -1.35 -1.83
C ALA A 63 -7.49 -2.56 -1.51
N VAL A 64 -7.24 -3.73 -2.10
CA VAL A 64 -8.00 -4.96 -1.88
C VAL A 64 -7.51 -5.78 -0.66
N GLY A 65 -6.73 -5.17 0.25
CA GLY A 65 -6.50 -5.63 1.62
C GLY A 65 -5.39 -6.65 1.85
N ARG A 66 -4.55 -7.00 0.86
CA ARG A 66 -3.54 -8.07 1.05
C ARG A 66 -2.49 -7.71 2.12
N SER A 67 -2.00 -6.47 2.15
CA SER A 67 -1.07 -6.00 3.17
C SER A 67 -1.71 -5.97 4.55
N SER A 68 -3.00 -5.58 4.64
CA SER A 68 -3.75 -5.60 5.90
C SER A 68 -3.86 -7.00 6.48
N PHE A 69 -4.14 -8.01 5.65
CA PHE A 69 -4.13 -9.41 6.09
C PHE A 69 -2.74 -9.87 6.52
N GLU A 70 -1.69 -9.40 5.85
CA GLU A 70 -0.33 -9.76 6.25
C GLU A 70 0.05 -9.10 7.58
N LEU A 71 -0.37 -7.86 7.85
CA LEU A 71 -0.24 -7.21 9.16
C LEU A 71 -0.95 -7.97 10.27
N ALA A 72 -2.09 -8.63 9.98
CA ALA A 72 -2.85 -9.43 10.95
C ALA A 72 -2.10 -10.68 11.46
N ARG A 73 -1.01 -11.09 10.82
CA ARG A 73 -0.09 -12.10 11.36
C ARG A 73 0.60 -11.64 12.64
N HIS A 74 0.80 -10.32 12.75
CA HIS A 74 1.57 -9.69 13.83
C HIS A 74 0.70 -8.86 14.78
N CYS A 75 -0.41 -8.34 14.28
CA CYS A 75 -1.27 -7.40 15.00
C CYS A 75 -2.66 -8.01 15.23
N PRO A 76 -3.15 -8.10 16.46
CA PRO A 76 -4.51 -8.59 16.76
C PRO A 76 -5.61 -7.64 16.30
N GLU A 77 -5.29 -6.38 15.98
CA GLU A 77 -6.22 -5.39 15.44
C GLU A 77 -5.55 -4.65 14.29
N VAL A 78 -6.16 -4.73 13.10
CA VAL A 78 -5.73 -4.06 11.88
C VAL A 78 -6.91 -3.31 11.28
N ILE A 79 -6.71 -2.04 10.94
CA ILE A 79 -7.67 -1.25 10.17
C ILE A 79 -7.07 -0.97 8.80
N GLY A 80 -7.74 -1.38 7.74
CA GLY A 80 -7.42 -1.02 6.36
C GLY A 80 -8.36 0.07 5.88
N ILE A 81 -7.81 1.17 5.37
CA ILE A 81 -8.60 2.29 4.82
C ILE A 81 -8.19 2.53 3.38
N ASP A 82 -9.18 2.64 2.49
CA ASP A 82 -8.97 3.05 1.10
C ASP A 82 -10.07 4.01 0.64
N TYR A 83 -9.72 4.87 -0.31
CA TYR A 83 -10.67 5.83 -0.88
C TYR A 83 -11.69 5.16 -1.81
N SER A 84 -11.31 4.05 -2.47
CA SER A 84 -12.16 3.32 -3.41
C SER A 84 -13.19 2.46 -2.68
N HIS A 85 -14.46 2.74 -2.91
CA HIS A 85 -15.56 1.88 -2.46
C HIS A 85 -15.45 0.47 -3.02
N ARG A 86 -15.03 0.32 -4.29
CA ARG A 86 -14.91 -0.97 -4.98
C ARG A 86 -13.79 -1.82 -4.40
N PHE A 87 -12.67 -1.21 -4.02
CA PHE A 87 -11.59 -1.92 -3.36
C PHE A 87 -12.00 -2.41 -1.98
N ILE A 88 -12.66 -1.54 -1.20
CA ILE A 88 -13.15 -1.90 0.15
C ILE A 88 -14.23 -2.98 0.09
N GLU A 89 -15.12 -2.96 -0.92
CA GLU A 89 -16.08 -4.05 -1.15
C GLU A 89 -15.36 -5.38 -1.39
N ALA A 90 -14.36 -5.41 -2.29
CA ALA A 90 -13.56 -6.60 -2.56
C ALA A 90 -12.80 -7.10 -1.32
N ALA A 91 -12.18 -6.19 -0.56
CA ALA A 91 -11.46 -6.52 0.69
C ALA A 91 -12.40 -7.11 1.75
N ASN A 92 -13.62 -6.56 1.91
CA ASN A 92 -14.62 -7.09 2.84
C ASN A 92 -15.13 -8.46 2.41
N ARG A 93 -15.36 -8.71 1.11
CA ARG A 93 -15.72 -10.03 0.60
C ARG A 93 -14.63 -11.08 0.90
N LEU A 94 -13.35 -10.71 0.69
CA LEU A 94 -12.21 -11.55 1.06
C LEU A 94 -12.12 -11.80 2.56
N LYS A 95 -12.41 -10.80 3.38
CA LYS A 95 -12.51 -10.97 4.84
C LYS A 95 -13.60 -11.96 5.23
N GLU A 96 -14.78 -11.85 4.66
CA GLU A 96 -15.93 -12.68 5.00
C GLU A 96 -15.77 -14.11 4.51
N ALA A 97 -15.51 -14.30 3.21
CA ALA A 97 -15.45 -15.63 2.59
C ALA A 97 -14.07 -16.29 2.66
N GLY A 98 -13.00 -15.51 2.72
CA GLY A 98 -11.61 -15.99 2.61
C GLY A 98 -11.14 -16.12 1.16
N GLU A 99 -12.06 -16.04 0.21
CA GLU A 99 -11.80 -16.17 -1.21
C GLU A 99 -12.74 -15.28 -2.04
N LEU A 100 -12.31 -14.95 -3.26
CA LEU A 100 -13.07 -14.13 -4.20
C LEU A 100 -12.69 -14.50 -5.63
N ASP A 101 -13.66 -15.00 -6.41
CA ASP A 101 -13.48 -15.25 -7.83
C ASP A 101 -13.40 -13.94 -8.61
N TYR A 102 -12.45 -13.87 -9.55
CA TYR A 102 -12.29 -12.75 -10.45
C TYR A 102 -11.77 -13.18 -11.82
N ALA A 103 -11.78 -12.26 -12.77
CA ALA A 103 -11.21 -12.47 -14.09
C ALA A 103 -10.15 -11.38 -14.37
N PHE A 104 -9.09 -11.73 -15.08
CA PHE A 104 -8.06 -10.81 -15.52
C PHE A 104 -7.79 -10.94 -17.02
N THR A 105 -7.34 -9.84 -17.62
CA THR A 105 -7.17 -9.73 -19.07
C THR A 105 -5.96 -10.53 -19.55
N GLU A 106 -6.17 -11.34 -20.57
CA GLU A 106 -5.10 -12.02 -21.32
C GLU A 106 -4.74 -11.24 -22.60
N GLU A 107 -5.73 -10.93 -23.44
CA GLU A 107 -5.52 -10.18 -24.68
C GLU A 107 -6.86 -9.64 -25.18
N GLY A 108 -6.98 -8.32 -25.32
CA GLY A 108 -8.25 -7.72 -25.75
C GLY A 108 -9.42 -8.10 -24.84
N ASP A 109 -10.40 -8.81 -25.38
CA ASP A 109 -11.57 -9.31 -24.63
C ASP A 109 -11.38 -10.72 -24.04
N LEU A 110 -10.22 -11.34 -24.29
CA LEU A 110 -9.90 -12.64 -23.71
C LEU A 110 -9.49 -12.48 -22.24
N VAL A 111 -10.13 -13.28 -21.38
CA VAL A 111 -9.88 -13.25 -19.93
C VAL A 111 -9.62 -14.64 -19.39
N SER A 112 -8.77 -14.74 -18.40
CA SER A 112 -8.62 -15.91 -17.53
C SER A 112 -9.40 -15.69 -16.22
N ARG A 113 -9.92 -16.77 -15.64
CA ARG A 113 -10.61 -16.77 -14.35
C ARG A 113 -9.77 -17.46 -13.31
N THR A 114 -9.75 -16.89 -12.11
CA THR A 114 -9.03 -17.43 -10.97
C THR A 114 -9.68 -16.96 -9.67
N THR A 115 -9.16 -17.42 -8.54
CA THR A 115 -9.67 -17.11 -7.21
C THR A 115 -8.57 -16.44 -6.37
N ALA A 116 -8.84 -15.23 -5.89
CA ALA A 116 -8.02 -14.60 -4.84
C ALA A 116 -8.31 -15.31 -3.51
N THR A 117 -7.26 -15.71 -2.79
CA THR A 117 -7.42 -16.44 -1.53
C THR A 117 -6.59 -15.80 -0.43
N VAL A 118 -7.21 -15.52 0.70
CA VAL A 118 -6.49 -15.13 1.93
C VAL A 118 -5.88 -16.39 2.53
N PRO A 119 -4.57 -16.42 2.85
CA PRO A 119 -3.94 -17.58 3.46
C PRO A 119 -4.70 -18.06 4.70
N PRO A 120 -5.03 -19.36 4.82
CA PRO A 120 -5.92 -19.87 5.87
C PRO A 120 -5.36 -19.72 7.29
N GLU A 121 -4.06 -19.55 7.42
CA GLU A 121 -3.39 -19.31 8.70
C GLU A 121 -3.52 -17.86 9.19
N ILE A 122 -4.10 -16.94 8.38
CA ILE A 122 -4.38 -15.56 8.80
C ILE A 122 -5.77 -15.50 9.43
N ASP A 123 -5.82 -15.04 10.67
CA ASP A 123 -7.07 -14.75 11.36
C ASP A 123 -7.71 -13.47 10.79
N ARG A 124 -8.63 -13.64 9.84
CA ARG A 124 -9.32 -12.56 9.14
C ARG A 124 -10.22 -11.71 10.04
N SER A 125 -10.60 -12.21 11.22
CA SER A 125 -11.41 -11.47 12.18
C SER A 125 -10.66 -10.27 12.79
N ARG A 126 -9.32 -10.29 12.74
CA ARG A 126 -8.45 -9.21 13.21
C ARG A 126 -8.46 -7.97 12.32
N VAL A 127 -8.99 -8.06 11.10
CA VAL A 127 -8.97 -6.96 10.13
C VAL A 127 -10.35 -6.33 9.99
N ALA A 128 -10.39 -5.01 9.99
CA ALA A 128 -11.56 -4.21 9.60
C ALA A 128 -11.20 -3.35 8.38
N PHE A 129 -12.09 -3.29 7.39
CA PHE A 129 -11.92 -2.44 6.22
C PHE A 129 -12.95 -1.33 6.21
N GLU A 130 -12.49 -0.08 5.99
CA GLU A 130 -13.31 1.12 5.99
C GLU A 130 -13.01 1.94 4.72
N GLN A 131 -14.06 2.48 4.08
CA GLN A 131 -13.88 3.50 3.06
C GLN A 131 -13.54 4.82 3.73
N GLY A 132 -12.51 5.52 3.25
CA GLY A 132 -12.11 6.80 3.82
C GLY A 132 -11.04 7.53 3.00
N ASP A 133 -10.94 8.83 3.23
CA ASP A 133 -9.92 9.67 2.63
C ASP A 133 -8.72 9.81 3.56
N ALA A 134 -7.53 9.43 3.08
CA ALA A 134 -6.28 9.56 3.83
C ALA A 134 -5.96 11.01 4.26
N MET A 135 -6.50 12.00 3.54
CA MET A 135 -6.36 13.42 3.86
C MET A 135 -7.42 13.92 4.86
N ASP A 136 -8.46 13.12 5.12
CA ASP A 136 -9.59 13.49 5.99
C ASP A 136 -10.11 12.29 6.79
N LEU A 137 -9.20 11.62 7.49
CA LEU A 137 -9.54 10.47 8.33
C LEU A 137 -10.50 10.86 9.44
N ARG A 138 -11.45 9.97 9.73
CA ARG A 138 -12.43 10.16 10.80
C ARG A 138 -11.78 10.46 12.16
N ASP A 139 -12.48 11.19 12.98
CA ASP A 139 -12.10 11.40 14.36
C ASP A 139 -12.15 10.08 15.16
N HIS A 140 -11.39 10.01 16.23
CA HIS A 140 -11.36 8.86 17.15
C HIS A 140 -10.90 7.54 16.52
N LEU A 141 -10.07 7.62 15.46
CA LEU A 141 -9.43 6.42 14.87
C LEU A 141 -8.48 5.74 15.87
N GLY A 142 -7.95 6.52 16.81
CA GLY A 142 -6.99 6.07 17.82
C GLY A 142 -5.55 6.13 17.32
N GLN A 143 -4.66 5.47 18.03
CA GLN A 143 -3.24 5.38 17.69
C GLN A 143 -2.83 3.94 17.39
N PHE A 144 -1.76 3.79 16.62
CA PHE A 144 -1.29 2.52 16.08
C PHE A 144 0.20 2.34 16.36
N ASP A 145 0.62 1.10 16.51
CA ASP A 145 2.02 0.72 16.67
C ASP A 145 2.71 0.53 15.33
N VAL A 146 1.91 0.27 14.29
CA VAL A 146 2.34 0.18 12.89
C VAL A 146 1.40 0.99 12.01
N LEU A 147 1.96 1.84 11.14
CA LEU A 147 1.23 2.50 10.07
C LEU A 147 1.93 2.23 8.74
N LEU A 148 1.22 1.61 7.82
CA LEU A 148 1.70 1.32 6.46
C LEU A 148 1.01 2.25 5.46
N MET A 149 1.79 2.84 4.55
CA MET A 149 1.34 3.60 3.38
C MET A 149 2.07 3.05 2.15
N ALA A 150 1.49 2.05 1.50
CA ALA A 150 2.10 1.40 0.34
C ALA A 150 1.66 2.07 -0.97
N ASN A 151 2.58 2.75 -1.67
CA ASN A 151 2.37 3.44 -2.94
C ASN A 151 1.18 4.43 -2.94
N LEU A 152 0.97 5.10 -1.80
CA LEU A 152 -0.14 6.02 -1.60
C LEU A 152 0.27 7.49 -1.77
N VAL A 153 1.42 7.89 -1.26
CA VAL A 153 1.79 9.29 -1.06
C VAL A 153 1.78 10.11 -2.37
N ASP A 154 2.19 9.51 -3.48
CA ASP A 154 2.19 10.11 -4.81
C ASP A 154 0.85 9.95 -5.57
N ARG A 155 -0.21 9.59 -4.87
CA ARG A 155 -1.61 9.50 -5.34
C ARG A 155 -2.55 10.46 -4.59
N LEU A 156 -2.06 11.11 -3.53
CA LEU A 156 -2.84 12.06 -2.75
C LEU A 156 -2.86 13.45 -3.41
N ARG A 157 -3.99 14.14 -3.36
CA ARG A 157 -4.07 15.53 -3.84
C ARG A 157 -3.21 16.49 -3.00
N ASP A 158 -3.12 16.22 -1.70
CA ASP A 158 -2.32 16.97 -0.75
C ASP A 158 -1.62 16.00 0.21
N PRO A 159 -0.47 15.44 -0.20
CA PRO A 159 0.28 14.51 0.64
C PRO A 159 0.77 15.17 1.94
N ALA A 160 1.09 16.47 1.95
CA ALA A 160 1.52 17.17 3.16
C ALA A 160 0.42 17.16 4.23
N ARG A 161 -0.84 17.36 3.86
CA ARG A 161 -1.99 17.29 4.77
C ARG A 161 -2.12 15.91 5.42
N CYS A 162 -1.92 14.83 4.66
CA CYS A 162 -1.90 13.48 5.19
C CYS A 162 -0.73 13.29 6.18
N LEU A 163 0.50 13.67 5.79
CA LEU A 163 1.70 13.48 6.60
C LEU A 163 1.63 14.23 7.94
N GLN A 164 1.03 15.41 7.99
CA GLN A 164 0.86 16.21 9.22
C GLN A 164 0.04 15.48 10.31
N ARG A 165 -0.81 14.53 9.94
CA ARG A 165 -1.62 13.78 10.89
C ARG A 165 -0.91 12.56 11.48
N LEU A 166 0.16 12.09 10.84
CA LEU A 166 0.78 10.80 11.17
C LEU A 166 1.34 10.75 12.58
N SER A 167 1.88 11.87 13.10
CA SER A 167 2.40 11.91 14.46
C SER A 167 1.31 11.74 15.53
N GLY A 168 0.08 12.11 15.22
CA GLY A 168 -1.09 11.84 16.08
C GLY A 168 -1.65 10.43 15.95
N LEU A 169 -1.31 9.70 14.88
CA LEU A 169 -1.81 8.35 14.60
C LEU A 169 -0.83 7.24 15.00
N VAL A 170 0.46 7.53 15.12
CA VAL A 170 1.47 6.54 15.49
C VAL A 170 1.87 6.71 16.94
N ASN A 171 1.82 5.64 17.73
CA ASN A 171 2.28 5.62 19.12
C ASN A 171 3.76 6.01 19.22
N PRO A 172 4.23 6.66 20.32
CA PRO A 172 5.66 6.80 20.58
C PRO A 172 6.37 5.45 20.51
N GLY A 173 7.48 5.39 19.76
CA GLY A 173 8.20 4.14 19.46
C GLY A 173 7.59 3.29 18.34
N GLY A 174 6.37 3.62 17.87
CA GLY A 174 5.70 2.92 16.77
C GLY A 174 6.39 3.12 15.42
N GLN A 175 6.04 2.28 14.47
CA GLN A 175 6.67 2.18 13.15
C GLN A 175 5.77 2.79 12.08
N LEU A 176 6.35 3.64 11.23
CA LEU A 176 5.72 4.16 10.03
C LEU A 176 6.50 3.64 8.82
N ILE A 177 5.82 2.97 7.91
CA ILE A 177 6.37 2.41 6.69
C ILE A 177 5.72 3.13 5.52
N ILE A 178 6.51 3.85 4.72
CA ILE A 178 6.03 4.50 3.50
C ILE A 178 6.79 3.91 2.31
N THR A 179 6.07 3.39 1.32
CA THR A 179 6.67 3.01 0.05
C THR A 179 6.13 3.88 -1.07
N THR A 180 6.96 4.25 -2.03
CA THR A 180 6.53 5.03 -3.20
C THR A 180 7.50 4.86 -4.35
N PRO A 181 7.02 4.70 -5.61
CA PRO A 181 7.85 4.77 -6.80
C PRO A 181 8.20 6.22 -7.18
N GLY A 182 7.65 7.22 -6.49
CA GLY A 182 7.85 8.63 -6.81
C GLY A 182 7.26 9.03 -8.17
N THR A 183 6.22 8.37 -8.61
CA THR A 183 5.53 8.66 -9.88
C THR A 183 4.56 9.81 -9.69
N TRP A 184 5.09 11.02 -9.59
CA TRP A 184 4.32 12.23 -9.47
C TRP A 184 3.62 12.58 -10.79
N LEU A 185 2.29 12.62 -10.77
CA LEU A 185 1.44 12.97 -11.91
C LEU A 185 0.44 14.03 -11.50
N GLU A 186 0.29 15.09 -12.32
CA GLU A 186 -0.61 16.21 -12.01
C GLU A 186 -2.09 15.81 -11.98
N GLU A 187 -2.45 14.69 -12.59
CA GLU A 187 -3.82 14.12 -12.52
C GLU A 187 -4.20 13.67 -11.10
N TYR A 188 -3.22 13.26 -10.27
CA TYR A 188 -3.43 12.88 -8.86
C TYR A 188 -3.04 14.00 -7.92
N THR A 189 -1.80 14.48 -8.04
CA THR A 189 -1.21 15.47 -7.14
C THR A 189 -0.87 16.73 -7.93
N PRO A 190 -1.49 17.89 -7.66
CA PRO A 190 -1.07 19.15 -8.26
C PRO A 190 0.42 19.38 -8.04
N LYS A 191 1.14 19.86 -9.04
CA LYS A 191 2.61 20.01 -9.00
C LYS A 191 3.12 20.82 -7.80
N ALA A 192 2.36 21.81 -7.37
CA ALA A 192 2.69 22.60 -6.18
C ALA A 192 2.75 21.78 -4.87
N ASN A 193 2.10 20.61 -4.85
CA ASN A 193 2.01 19.72 -3.70
C ASN A 193 2.96 18.52 -3.79
N TRP A 194 3.76 18.41 -4.85
CA TRP A 194 4.74 17.33 -4.98
C TRP A 194 5.77 17.41 -3.86
N LEU A 195 6.07 16.30 -3.23
CA LEU A 195 7.10 16.22 -2.19
C LEU A 195 8.51 16.11 -2.78
N GLY A 196 8.64 15.81 -4.05
CA GLY A 196 9.93 15.69 -4.74
C GLY A 196 9.73 15.53 -6.25
N GLY A 197 10.82 15.23 -6.97
CA GLY A 197 10.80 15.11 -8.43
C GLY A 197 10.92 16.46 -9.15
N PHE A 198 11.49 17.48 -8.47
CA PHE A 198 11.74 18.81 -9.03
C PHE A 198 13.11 19.36 -8.62
N VAL A 199 13.48 20.50 -9.21
CA VAL A 199 14.70 21.25 -8.84
C VAL A 199 14.29 22.49 -8.06
N ARG A 200 14.98 22.74 -6.94
CA ARG A 200 14.86 23.94 -6.10
C ARG A 200 16.25 24.53 -5.89
N ASP A 201 16.43 25.80 -6.22
CA ASP A 201 17.72 26.51 -6.08
C ASP A 201 18.89 25.78 -6.76
N GLY A 202 18.63 25.20 -7.93
CA GLY A 202 19.62 24.46 -8.70
C GLY A 202 19.93 23.04 -8.17
N GLN A 203 19.26 22.60 -7.11
CA GLN A 203 19.47 21.28 -6.50
C GLN A 203 18.25 20.37 -6.74
N PRO A 204 18.46 19.07 -7.05
CA PRO A 204 17.38 18.10 -7.16
C PRO A 204 16.76 17.84 -5.78
N VAL A 205 15.43 17.92 -5.71
CA VAL A 205 14.64 17.50 -4.53
C VAL A 205 14.00 16.17 -4.87
N ARG A 206 14.36 15.13 -4.12
CA ARG A 206 13.76 13.79 -4.25
C ARG A 206 12.59 13.62 -3.29
N THR A 207 11.74 12.62 -3.53
CA THR A 207 10.58 12.34 -2.67
C THR A 207 10.98 12.11 -1.21
N LEU A 208 12.10 11.43 -0.96
CA LEU A 208 12.60 11.21 0.40
C LEU A 208 12.95 12.53 1.12
N ASP A 209 13.48 13.52 0.39
CA ASP A 209 13.81 14.84 0.98
C ASP A 209 12.53 15.54 1.43
N GLY A 210 11.46 15.46 0.63
CA GLY A 210 10.15 15.99 1.01
C GLY A 210 9.52 15.24 2.19
N LEU A 211 9.62 13.91 2.22
CA LEU A 211 9.16 13.13 3.39
C LEU A 211 9.90 13.54 4.64
N ARG A 212 11.23 13.69 4.59
CA ARG A 212 12.04 14.15 5.72
C ARG A 212 11.63 15.53 6.20
N ALA A 213 11.39 16.46 5.29
CA ALA A 213 10.95 17.81 5.64
C ALA A 213 9.65 17.84 6.47
N HIS A 214 8.78 16.84 6.30
CA HIS A 214 7.52 16.72 7.04
C HIS A 214 7.61 15.80 8.27
N LEU A 215 8.53 14.85 8.30
CA LEU A 215 8.54 13.78 9.30
C LEU A 215 9.68 13.89 10.30
N ASP A 216 10.85 14.47 9.96
CA ASP A 216 12.05 14.47 10.82
C ASP A 216 11.85 15.12 12.20
N GLN A 217 10.83 15.97 12.37
CA GLN A 217 10.49 16.56 13.66
C GLN A 217 9.94 15.50 14.63
N ASP A 218 9.08 14.63 14.15
CA ASP A 218 8.30 13.69 14.95
C ASP A 218 8.78 12.25 14.82
N PHE A 219 9.51 11.94 13.75
CA PHE A 219 9.97 10.59 13.40
C PHE A 219 11.47 10.57 13.15
N GLU A 220 12.08 9.43 13.39
CA GLU A 220 13.44 9.11 13.03
C GLU A 220 13.42 8.17 11.82
N LEU A 221 14.13 8.54 10.74
CA LEU A 221 14.35 7.63 9.61
C LEU A 221 15.33 6.54 10.03
N THR A 222 14.87 5.28 10.11
CA THR A 222 15.67 4.14 10.55
C THR A 222 16.30 3.37 9.40
N GLY A 223 15.78 3.54 8.19
CA GLY A 223 16.33 2.88 7.00
C GLY A 223 15.54 3.17 5.73
N THR A 224 16.15 2.82 4.62
CA THR A 224 15.51 2.82 3.29
C THR A 224 15.82 1.51 2.57
N LYS A 225 14.91 1.10 1.67
CA LYS A 225 15.06 -0.13 0.90
C LYS A 225 14.37 0.02 -0.45
N ASP A 226 14.96 -0.55 -1.49
CA ASP A 226 14.29 -0.69 -2.78
C ASP A 226 13.40 -1.93 -2.79
N LEU A 227 12.12 -1.72 -3.13
CA LEU A 227 11.10 -2.76 -3.24
C LEU A 227 10.56 -2.77 -4.68
N PRO A 228 11.05 -3.64 -5.55
CA PRO A 228 10.49 -3.78 -6.90
C PRO A 228 9.09 -4.39 -6.83
N PHE A 229 8.21 -3.97 -7.76
CA PHE A 229 6.88 -4.54 -7.94
C PHE A 229 6.53 -4.67 -9.42
N LEU A 230 5.60 -5.59 -9.72
CA LEU A 230 5.16 -5.91 -11.06
C LEU A 230 3.63 -5.94 -11.09
N ILE A 231 3.03 -5.03 -11.86
CA ILE A 231 1.60 -5.05 -12.16
C ILE A 231 1.44 -5.60 -13.58
N ARG A 232 0.63 -6.65 -13.74
CA ARG A 232 0.27 -7.18 -15.03
C ARG A 232 -0.99 -6.50 -15.55
N GLU A 233 -0.91 -5.80 -16.67
CA GLU A 233 -2.08 -5.23 -17.36
C GLU A 233 -2.76 -6.26 -18.25
N HIS A 234 -1.98 -7.08 -18.96
CA HIS A 234 -2.42 -8.23 -19.75
C HIS A 234 -1.23 -9.18 -20.00
N ALA A 235 -1.43 -10.29 -20.74
CA ALA A 235 -0.43 -11.33 -20.89
C ALA A 235 0.94 -10.86 -21.39
N ARG A 236 1.01 -9.78 -22.16
CA ARG A 236 2.24 -9.26 -22.78
C ARG A 236 2.62 -7.85 -22.35
N LYS A 237 1.90 -7.27 -21.37
CA LYS A 237 2.19 -5.91 -20.88
C LYS A 237 2.22 -5.85 -19.38
N PHE A 238 3.33 -5.32 -18.87
CA PHE A 238 3.62 -5.24 -17.45
C PHE A 238 4.14 -3.85 -17.09
N GLN A 239 3.78 -3.37 -15.92
CA GLN A 239 4.41 -2.23 -15.28
C GLN A 239 5.39 -2.77 -14.23
N TRP A 240 6.67 -2.77 -14.56
CA TRP A 240 7.72 -3.04 -13.57
C TRP A 240 8.23 -1.71 -13.02
N SER A 241 8.18 -1.56 -11.71
CA SER A 241 8.59 -0.37 -11.00
C SER A 241 9.39 -0.74 -9.76
N VAL A 242 10.16 0.22 -9.23
CA VAL A 242 10.87 0.07 -7.98
C VAL A 242 10.41 1.16 -7.03
N ALA A 243 9.68 0.76 -5.99
CA ALA A 243 9.31 1.68 -4.92
C ALA A 243 10.48 1.81 -3.94
N GLN A 244 10.75 3.03 -3.48
CA GLN A 244 11.59 3.24 -2.32
C GLN A 244 10.73 3.10 -1.06
N ALA A 245 11.04 2.13 -0.22
CA ALA A 245 10.53 2.05 1.13
C ALA A 245 11.37 2.94 2.03
N SER A 246 10.73 3.77 2.85
CA SER A 246 11.33 4.53 3.94
C SER A 246 10.70 4.06 5.26
N LEU A 247 11.56 3.71 6.21
CA LEU A 247 11.19 3.12 7.50
C LEU A 247 11.45 4.14 8.58
N TRP A 248 10.42 4.44 9.36
CA TRP A 248 10.44 5.51 10.36
C TRP A 248 10.00 4.99 11.72
N ARG A 249 10.53 5.61 12.77
CA ARG A 249 10.10 5.39 14.15
C ARG A 249 9.62 6.69 14.76
N ARG A 250 8.45 6.65 15.40
CA ARG A 250 7.93 7.78 16.18
C ARG A 250 8.83 8.04 17.40
N ARG A 251 9.23 9.30 17.58
CA ARG A 251 10.02 9.75 18.74
C ARG A 251 9.21 9.76 20.03
#